data_549a8fc5d94691aebc6976c5a0c223b4
#
_entry.id   549a8fc5d94691aebc6976c5a0c223b4
#
_cell.length_a   1.000
_cell.length_b   1.000
_cell.length_c   1.000
_cell.angle_alpha   90.00
_cell.angle_beta   90.00
_cell.angle_gamma   90.00
#
_symmetry.space_group_name_H-M   'P 1'
#
loop_
_entity.id
_entity.type
_entity.pdbx_description
1 polymer ?
#
loop_
_entity_poly.entity_id
_entity_poly.type
_entity_poly.pdbx_seq_one_letter_code
_entity_poly.pdbx_strand_id
1 'polypeptide(L)'
;MKKLSLFVSTAFALFATPAFAQDADWTGPYVGVQAGYGTGSSDSDVALSGAWTSESQGLRDYVTSTFADSRKPEGFNFGGQLGYNYQTAGNFVLGAEADFTILNADDSGSTGLVPTTPFPSLSYNFGNGVDAKHMFSLRARAGVAMDKTLIYASGGWAWTKAEFAATMSSNGGYNKAGGTKKTLDGFIIGGGVEHKFSDTVSARLDYAYTDQGGTSYVTGYLPGSTFVTPAYTETLRQDLDMHLIRVGLNFHF
;
A
#
# COMPACT_ATOMS: atom_id res chain seq x y z
N MET A 1 7.42 15.98 19.08
CA MET A 1 5.98 16.10 18.87
C MET A 1 5.73 17.36 18.03
N LYS A 2 5.65 17.23 16.71
CA LYS A 2 5.22 18.34 15.83
C LYS A 2 3.89 17.89 15.21
N LYS A 3 2.81 18.57 15.62
CA LYS A 3 1.47 18.36 15.08
C LYS A 3 1.46 18.81 13.63
N LEU A 4 1.33 17.88 12.70
CA LEU A 4 1.06 18.18 11.30
C LEU A 4 -0.43 18.45 11.18
N SER A 5 -0.80 19.73 11.12
CA SER A 5 -2.17 20.16 10.87
C SER A 5 -2.49 19.90 9.40
N LEU A 6 -3.33 18.93 9.17
CA LEU A 6 -3.89 18.61 7.85
C LEU A 6 -4.82 19.77 7.43
N PHE A 7 -4.35 20.66 6.58
CA PHE A 7 -5.19 21.62 5.88
C PHE A 7 -5.92 20.90 4.74
N VAL A 8 -7.10 20.35 5.05
CA VAL A 8 -8.10 20.03 4.04
C VAL A 8 -8.75 21.34 3.64
N SER A 9 -8.12 22.04 2.70
CA SER A 9 -8.74 23.23 2.09
C SER A 9 -9.76 22.81 1.06
N THR A 10 -10.99 23.09 1.39
CA THR A 10 -12.23 23.04 0.64
C THR A 10 -12.08 23.58 -0.80
N ALA A 11 -11.98 22.68 -1.76
CA ALA A 11 -12.19 22.98 -3.18
C ALA A 11 -13.51 22.35 -3.64
N PHE A 12 -14.63 22.73 -3.01
CA PHE A 12 -15.98 22.36 -3.41
C PHE A 12 -16.79 23.62 -3.69
N ALA A 13 -16.45 24.33 -4.76
CA ALA A 13 -17.35 25.34 -5.30
C ALA A 13 -16.94 25.64 -6.74
N LEU A 14 -17.59 25.00 -7.69
CA LEU A 14 -17.83 25.53 -9.04
C LEU A 14 -18.47 24.46 -9.94
N PHE A 15 -19.70 24.03 -9.68
CA PHE A 15 -20.54 23.43 -10.73
C PHE A 15 -22.03 23.69 -10.38
N ALA A 16 -22.48 24.91 -10.55
CA ALA A 16 -23.89 25.23 -10.54
C ALA A 16 -24.26 25.84 -11.90
N THR A 17 -24.60 24.99 -12.85
CA THR A 17 -25.43 25.38 -13.99
C THR A 17 -26.68 24.50 -13.98
N PRO A 18 -27.89 25.04 -13.89
CA PRO A 18 -29.08 24.25 -14.07
C PRO A 18 -29.24 23.94 -15.57
N ALA A 19 -28.73 22.79 -16.01
CA ALA A 19 -29.15 22.20 -17.27
C ALA A 19 -30.34 21.28 -16.97
N PHE A 20 -31.40 21.40 -17.71
CA PHE A 20 -32.60 20.57 -17.62
C PHE A 20 -32.19 19.10 -17.67
N ALA A 21 -32.52 18.39 -16.60
CA ALA A 21 -32.04 17.03 -16.36
C ALA A 21 -32.73 16.05 -17.32
N GLN A 22 -31.98 15.51 -18.24
CA GLN A 22 -32.25 14.18 -18.75
C GLN A 22 -31.45 13.23 -17.84
N ASP A 23 -32.16 12.35 -17.11
CA ASP A 23 -31.51 11.38 -16.23
C ASP A 23 -30.44 10.61 -17.00
N ALA A 24 -29.19 10.73 -16.58
CA ALA A 24 -28.09 10.04 -17.25
C ALA A 24 -28.21 8.53 -16.99
N ASP A 25 -28.24 7.72 -18.06
CA ASP A 25 -28.16 6.27 -17.95
C ASP A 25 -26.71 5.87 -17.66
N TRP A 26 -26.52 5.15 -16.55
CA TRP A 26 -25.22 4.61 -16.13
C TRP A 26 -25.03 3.16 -16.58
N THR A 27 -26.05 2.55 -17.21
CA THR A 27 -25.97 1.17 -17.67
C THR A 27 -25.05 1.05 -18.87
N GLY A 28 -24.11 0.13 -18.79
CA GLY A 28 -23.20 -0.17 -19.91
C GLY A 28 -21.77 -0.39 -19.48
N PRO A 29 -20.92 -0.85 -20.40
CA PRO A 29 -19.50 -0.99 -20.19
C PRO A 29 -18.80 0.37 -20.22
N TYR A 30 -17.70 0.44 -19.52
CA TYR A 30 -16.79 1.58 -19.56
C TYR A 30 -15.34 1.15 -19.46
N VAL A 31 -14.46 1.97 -20.01
CA VAL A 31 -13.02 1.88 -19.83
C VAL A 31 -12.48 3.24 -19.42
N GLY A 32 -11.40 3.27 -18.67
CA GLY A 32 -10.85 4.54 -18.23
C GLY A 32 -9.41 4.48 -17.83
N VAL A 33 -8.89 5.66 -17.54
CA VAL A 33 -7.55 5.87 -16.99
C VAL A 33 -7.62 6.63 -15.68
N GLN A 34 -6.66 6.40 -14.83
CA GLN A 34 -6.60 7.05 -13.52
C GLN A 34 -5.17 7.39 -13.14
N ALA A 35 -5.02 8.42 -12.33
CA ALA A 35 -3.78 8.80 -11.69
C ALA A 35 -4.07 9.31 -10.28
N GLY A 36 -3.10 9.19 -9.38
CA GLY A 36 -3.30 9.60 -8.00
C GLY A 36 -2.07 9.53 -7.15
N TYR A 37 -2.28 9.56 -5.86
CA TYR A 37 -1.26 9.42 -4.85
C TYR A 37 -1.66 8.35 -3.85
N GLY A 38 -0.67 7.55 -3.43
CA GLY A 38 -0.84 6.51 -2.44
C GLY A 38 0.09 6.71 -1.26
N THR A 39 -0.41 6.38 -0.08
CA THR A 39 0.39 6.25 1.14
C THR A 39 0.09 4.92 1.77
N GLY A 40 1.08 4.28 2.38
CA GLY A 40 0.89 2.98 3.02
C GLY A 40 1.57 2.90 4.38
N SER A 41 1.40 1.76 5.02
CA SER A 41 2.17 1.31 6.16
C SER A 41 2.68 -0.11 5.90
N SER A 42 3.89 -0.36 6.32
CA SER A 42 4.51 -1.69 6.28
C SER A 42 5.24 -1.90 7.59
N ASP A 43 4.62 -2.70 8.47
CA ASP A 43 5.18 -3.01 9.75
C ASP A 43 6.01 -4.31 9.67
N SER A 44 7.18 -4.31 10.32
CA SER A 44 8.05 -5.48 10.36
C SER A 44 8.21 -6.00 11.78
N ASP A 45 8.03 -7.32 11.92
CA ASP A 45 8.34 -8.08 13.12
C ASP A 45 9.57 -8.97 12.90
N VAL A 46 10.34 -9.21 13.96
CA VAL A 46 11.57 -9.99 13.89
C VAL A 46 11.54 -11.14 14.89
N ALA A 47 11.76 -12.35 14.41
CA ALA A 47 11.95 -13.53 15.23
C ALA A 47 13.42 -14.01 15.13
N LEU A 48 14.05 -14.26 16.29
CA LEU A 48 15.43 -14.68 16.41
C LEU A 48 15.51 -16.18 16.72
N SER A 49 16.38 -16.91 16.01
CA SER A 49 16.60 -18.34 16.21
C SER A 49 18.05 -18.74 15.92
N GLY A 50 18.35 -20.04 16.02
CA GLY A 50 19.72 -20.55 15.89
C GLY A 50 20.60 -20.08 17.05
N ALA A 51 21.79 -19.59 16.78
CA ALA A 51 22.76 -19.16 17.80
C ALA A 51 22.24 -18.01 18.69
N TRP A 52 21.24 -17.25 18.25
CA TRP A 52 20.58 -16.23 19.09
C TRP A 52 20.03 -16.79 20.41
N THR A 53 19.66 -18.07 20.45
CA THR A 53 19.13 -18.70 21.67
C THR A 53 20.17 -18.78 22.80
N SER A 54 21.46 -18.74 22.47
CA SER A 54 22.56 -18.74 23.43
C SER A 54 22.97 -17.34 23.89
N GLU A 55 22.48 -16.29 23.24
CA GLU A 55 22.75 -14.91 23.61
C GLU A 55 21.94 -14.47 24.84
N SER A 56 22.42 -13.42 25.50
CA SER A 56 21.70 -12.83 26.65
C SER A 56 20.30 -12.35 26.24
N GLN A 57 19.35 -12.47 27.16
CA GLN A 57 17.98 -11.98 26.92
C GLN A 57 17.97 -10.50 26.53
N GLY A 58 18.79 -9.67 27.22
CA GLY A 58 18.86 -8.25 26.93
C GLY A 58 19.36 -7.92 25.50
N LEU A 59 20.29 -8.73 24.95
CA LEU A 59 20.74 -8.53 23.57
C LEU A 59 19.66 -8.95 22.57
N ARG A 60 18.97 -10.05 22.83
CA ARG A 60 17.85 -10.51 21.97
C ARG A 60 16.72 -9.49 21.95
N ASP A 61 16.31 -8.98 23.10
CA ASP A 61 15.25 -7.98 23.22
C ASP A 61 15.63 -6.69 22.50
N TYR A 62 16.89 -6.25 22.64
CA TYR A 62 17.41 -5.09 21.91
C TYR A 62 17.34 -5.30 20.39
N VAL A 63 17.84 -6.44 19.87
CA VAL A 63 17.83 -6.73 18.43
C VAL A 63 16.39 -6.81 17.93
N THR A 64 15.51 -7.55 18.60
CA THR A 64 14.12 -7.70 18.18
C THR A 64 13.40 -6.36 18.12
N SER A 65 13.54 -5.53 19.17
CA SER A 65 12.83 -4.25 19.23
C SER A 65 13.39 -3.17 18.32
N THR A 66 14.71 -3.23 18.01
CA THR A 66 15.37 -2.19 17.20
C THR A 66 15.34 -2.54 15.71
N PHE A 67 15.32 -3.82 15.37
CA PHE A 67 15.23 -4.27 13.99
C PHE A 67 13.77 -4.26 13.47
N ALA A 68 12.78 -4.44 14.36
CA ALA A 68 11.39 -4.19 14.04
C ALA A 68 11.20 -2.69 13.71
N ASP A 69 10.51 -2.42 12.62
CA ASP A 69 10.38 -1.06 12.08
C ASP A 69 9.04 -0.87 11.38
N SER A 70 8.62 0.37 11.24
CA SER A 70 7.43 0.75 10.48
C SER A 70 7.83 1.67 9.34
N ARG A 71 7.61 1.22 8.11
CA ARG A 71 7.86 1.98 6.89
C ARG A 71 6.58 2.56 6.35
N LYS A 72 6.69 3.71 5.67
CA LYS A 72 5.56 4.43 5.10
C LYS A 72 5.77 4.64 3.60
N PRO A 73 5.58 3.59 2.79
CA PRO A 73 5.71 3.73 1.36
C PRO A 73 4.70 4.74 0.82
N GLU A 74 5.17 5.68 0.04
CA GLU A 74 4.31 6.70 -0.56
C GLU A 74 4.77 7.05 -1.97
N GLY A 75 3.83 7.48 -2.81
CA GLY A 75 4.18 7.88 -4.16
C GLY A 75 2.99 8.07 -5.09
N PHE A 76 3.30 8.53 -6.28
CA PHE A 76 2.32 8.68 -7.34
C PHE A 76 1.96 7.32 -7.94
N ASN A 77 0.67 7.18 -8.30
CA ASN A 77 0.19 6.00 -8.98
C ASN A 77 -0.58 6.38 -10.25
N PHE A 78 -0.62 5.47 -11.21
CA PHE A 78 -1.40 5.63 -12.43
C PHE A 78 -1.80 4.26 -12.98
N GLY A 79 -2.90 4.22 -13.71
CA GLY A 79 -3.41 2.95 -14.20
C GLY A 79 -4.60 3.08 -15.11
N GLY A 80 -5.21 1.94 -15.38
CA GLY A 80 -6.42 1.84 -16.17
C GLY A 80 -7.45 0.94 -15.49
N GLN A 81 -8.71 1.17 -15.82
CA GLN A 81 -9.83 0.40 -15.33
C GLN A 81 -10.79 0.08 -16.46
N LEU A 82 -11.52 -0.99 -16.27
CA LEU A 82 -12.64 -1.38 -17.09
C LEU A 82 -13.76 -1.91 -16.19
N GLY A 83 -14.99 -1.67 -16.57
CA GLY A 83 -16.13 -2.12 -15.76
C GLY A 83 -17.43 -2.14 -16.54
N TYR A 84 -18.45 -2.59 -15.83
CA TYR A 84 -19.83 -2.59 -16.30
C TYR A 84 -20.72 -2.14 -15.15
N ASN A 85 -21.61 -1.20 -15.43
CA ASN A 85 -22.66 -0.75 -14.52
C ASN A 85 -24.02 -1.18 -15.01
N TYR A 86 -24.93 -1.43 -14.09
CA TYR A 86 -26.36 -1.65 -14.30
C TYR A 86 -27.13 -0.71 -13.40
N GLN A 87 -27.91 0.18 -13.99
CA GLN A 87 -28.81 1.11 -13.27
C GLN A 87 -30.20 0.52 -13.18
N THR A 88 -30.75 0.46 -11.98
CA THR A 88 -32.12 0.06 -11.74
C THR A 88 -33.07 1.21 -11.95
N ALA A 89 -34.39 0.93 -12.06
CA ALA A 89 -35.40 1.96 -12.20
C ALA A 89 -35.50 2.95 -11.02
N GLY A 90 -34.85 2.66 -9.88
CA GLY A 90 -34.81 3.51 -8.68
C GLY A 90 -33.49 4.27 -8.49
N ASN A 91 -32.76 4.56 -9.56
CA ASN A 91 -31.48 5.26 -9.55
C ASN A 91 -30.32 4.54 -8.81
N PHE A 92 -30.51 3.31 -8.36
CA PHE A 92 -29.45 2.49 -7.84
C PHE A 92 -28.59 1.95 -8.98
N VAL A 93 -27.28 2.05 -8.83
CA VAL A 93 -26.30 1.52 -9.77
C VAL A 93 -25.51 0.42 -9.09
N LEU A 94 -25.49 -0.75 -9.73
CA LEU A 94 -24.66 -1.89 -9.34
C LEU A 94 -23.65 -2.15 -10.45
N GLY A 95 -22.42 -2.48 -10.11
CA GLY A 95 -21.39 -2.69 -11.11
C GLY A 95 -20.26 -3.61 -10.64
N ALA A 96 -19.44 -3.96 -11.61
CA ALA A 96 -18.16 -4.64 -11.37
C ALA A 96 -17.06 -3.90 -12.11
N GLU A 97 -15.90 -3.82 -11.50
CA GLU A 97 -14.73 -3.11 -12.05
C GLU A 97 -13.47 -3.95 -11.84
N ALA A 98 -12.64 -3.99 -12.86
CA ALA A 98 -11.26 -4.45 -12.76
C ALA A 98 -10.33 -3.27 -13.01
N ASP A 99 -9.29 -3.12 -12.19
CA ASP A 99 -8.27 -2.11 -12.41
C ASP A 99 -6.86 -2.67 -12.29
N PHE A 100 -5.95 -2.07 -13.05
CA PHE A 100 -4.52 -2.28 -12.95
C PHE A 100 -3.84 -0.94 -12.67
N THR A 101 -3.11 -0.87 -11.56
CA THR A 101 -2.45 0.34 -11.10
C THR A 101 -0.96 0.09 -10.93
N ILE A 102 -0.13 0.91 -11.56
CA ILE A 102 1.31 0.99 -11.30
C ILE A 102 1.48 1.87 -10.07
N LEU A 103 2.11 1.32 -9.05
CA LEU A 103 2.44 1.99 -7.81
C LEU A 103 3.92 2.40 -7.87
N ASN A 104 4.24 3.63 -7.52
CA ASN A 104 5.63 4.07 -7.31
C ASN A 104 5.74 4.48 -5.84
N ALA A 105 5.41 3.53 -4.95
CA ALA A 105 5.34 3.77 -3.52
C ALA A 105 6.43 2.95 -2.83
N ASP A 106 7.46 3.62 -2.37
CA ASP A 106 8.59 3.00 -1.69
C ASP A 106 8.98 3.78 -0.43
N ASP A 107 9.57 3.09 0.51
CA ASP A 107 10.26 3.67 1.67
C ASP A 107 11.37 2.72 2.13
N SER A 108 12.52 3.29 2.46
CA SER A 108 13.64 2.56 3.02
C SER A 108 14.45 3.42 3.96
N GLY A 109 15.04 2.78 4.96
CA GLY A 109 15.91 3.50 5.89
C GLY A 109 16.74 2.57 6.74
N SER A 110 17.66 3.16 7.50
CA SER A 110 18.49 2.44 8.45
C SER A 110 18.73 3.26 9.71
N THR A 111 19.04 2.56 10.81
CA THR A 111 19.32 3.20 12.11
C THR A 111 20.70 3.86 12.16
N GLY A 112 21.62 3.51 11.24
CA GLY A 112 23.04 3.72 11.47
C GLY A 112 23.58 2.78 12.55
N LEU A 113 24.87 2.87 12.85
CA LEU A 113 25.47 2.11 13.96
C LEU A 113 25.02 2.68 15.29
N VAL A 114 24.20 1.93 16.02
CA VAL A 114 23.70 2.28 17.36
C VAL A 114 24.25 1.31 18.39
N PRO A 115 24.89 1.79 19.48
CA PRO A 115 25.38 0.92 20.56
C PRO A 115 24.23 0.14 21.21
N THR A 116 24.50 -1.14 21.53
CA THR A 116 23.50 -1.94 22.25
C THR A 116 23.45 -1.52 23.73
N THR A 117 22.25 -1.54 24.32
CA THR A 117 22.08 -1.21 25.73
C THR A 117 22.87 -2.16 26.66
N PRO A 118 22.83 -3.51 26.47
CA PRO A 118 23.52 -4.45 27.34
C PRO A 118 25.05 -4.49 27.13
N PHE A 119 25.53 -4.09 25.94
CA PHE A 119 26.96 -4.11 25.59
C PHE A 119 27.34 -2.87 24.78
N PRO A 120 27.64 -1.72 25.41
CA PRO A 120 27.83 -0.44 24.70
C PRO A 120 28.98 -0.42 23.68
N SER A 121 29.96 -1.34 23.78
CA SER A 121 31.03 -1.52 22.79
C SER A 121 30.58 -2.22 21.50
N LEU A 122 29.43 -2.90 21.56
CA LEU A 122 28.81 -3.57 20.40
C LEU A 122 27.74 -2.64 19.82
N SER A 123 27.84 -2.36 18.53
CA SER A 123 26.87 -1.53 17.81
C SER A 123 26.31 -2.28 16.62
N TYR A 124 25.02 -2.12 16.37
CA TYR A 124 24.36 -2.65 15.19
C TYR A 124 23.78 -1.52 14.34
N ASN A 125 23.71 -1.78 13.05
CA ASN A 125 22.94 -1.02 12.08
C ASN A 125 21.85 -1.94 11.49
N PHE A 126 20.61 -1.53 11.58
CA PHE A 126 19.46 -2.23 11.04
C PHE A 126 18.85 -1.40 9.91
N GLY A 127 18.54 -2.04 8.81
CA GLY A 127 17.87 -1.41 7.67
C GLY A 127 16.65 -2.21 7.23
N ASN A 128 15.58 -1.51 6.89
CA ASN A 128 14.35 -2.09 6.34
C ASN A 128 13.90 -1.27 5.12
N GLY A 129 13.27 -1.94 4.17
CA GLY A 129 12.70 -1.31 2.99
C GLY A 129 11.50 -2.07 2.44
N VAL A 130 10.60 -1.32 1.82
CA VAL A 130 9.42 -1.80 1.11
C VAL A 130 9.26 -1.00 -0.17
N ASP A 131 8.84 -1.69 -1.24
CA ASP A 131 8.62 -1.09 -2.56
C ASP A 131 7.41 -1.78 -3.21
N ALA A 132 6.28 -1.08 -3.28
CA ALA A 132 5.05 -1.53 -3.92
C ALA A 132 5.06 -1.16 -5.41
N LYS A 133 5.08 -2.16 -6.29
CA LYS A 133 5.29 -1.99 -7.74
C LYS A 133 4.00 -1.80 -8.53
N HIS A 134 3.09 -2.74 -8.42
CA HIS A 134 1.81 -2.70 -9.14
C HIS A 134 0.75 -3.51 -8.42
N MET A 135 -0.49 -3.11 -8.63
CA MET A 135 -1.67 -3.74 -8.07
C MET A 135 -2.68 -4.05 -9.18
N PHE A 136 -3.27 -5.21 -9.10
CA PHE A 136 -4.47 -5.57 -9.84
C PHE A 136 -5.62 -5.71 -8.84
N SER A 137 -6.82 -5.20 -9.14
CA SER A 137 -7.99 -5.40 -8.30
C SER A 137 -9.24 -5.78 -9.08
N LEU A 138 -10.13 -6.53 -8.40
CA LEU A 138 -11.50 -6.82 -8.84
C LEU A 138 -12.45 -6.34 -7.76
N ARG A 139 -13.37 -5.44 -8.11
CA ARG A 139 -14.28 -4.79 -7.17
C ARG A 139 -15.72 -4.87 -7.65
N ALA A 140 -16.66 -5.13 -6.74
CA ALA A 140 -18.06 -4.78 -6.92
C ALA A 140 -18.27 -3.30 -6.57
N ARG A 141 -19.21 -2.64 -7.24
CA ARG A 141 -19.63 -1.24 -6.99
C ARG A 141 -21.11 -1.22 -6.70
N ALA A 142 -21.51 -0.38 -5.75
CA ALA A 142 -22.91 -0.07 -5.48
C ALA A 142 -23.05 1.43 -5.19
N GLY A 143 -24.00 2.10 -5.82
CA GLY A 143 -24.14 3.55 -5.68
C GLY A 143 -25.54 4.06 -6.01
N VAL A 144 -25.69 5.37 -5.91
CA VAL A 144 -26.90 6.09 -6.26
C VAL A 144 -26.58 7.15 -7.31
N ALA A 145 -27.27 7.09 -8.43
CA ALA A 145 -27.21 8.10 -9.47
C ALA A 145 -28.15 9.28 -9.11
N MET A 146 -27.63 10.49 -9.17
CA MET A 146 -28.34 11.75 -9.02
C MET A 146 -28.03 12.56 -10.27
N ASP A 147 -28.94 12.52 -11.24
CA ASP A 147 -28.74 13.08 -12.58
C ASP A 147 -27.40 12.54 -13.19
N LYS A 148 -26.49 13.44 -13.48
CA LYS A 148 -25.16 13.13 -14.05
C LYS A 148 -24.12 12.73 -13.03
N THR A 149 -24.45 12.59 -11.75
CA THR A 149 -23.52 12.30 -10.67
C THR A 149 -23.85 10.95 -10.03
N LEU A 150 -22.86 10.07 -9.97
CA LEU A 150 -22.93 8.80 -9.27
C LEU A 150 -22.06 8.87 -8.01
N ILE A 151 -22.64 8.62 -6.85
CA ILE A 151 -21.93 8.41 -5.59
C ILE A 151 -21.94 6.92 -5.32
N TYR A 152 -20.78 6.31 -5.08
CA TYR A 152 -20.67 4.85 -4.93
C TYR A 152 -19.71 4.43 -3.84
N ALA A 153 -19.95 3.24 -3.32
CA ALA A 153 -19.00 2.44 -2.56
C ALA A 153 -18.52 1.27 -3.42
N SER A 154 -17.34 0.75 -3.12
CA SER A 154 -16.79 -0.42 -3.79
C SER A 154 -16.07 -1.32 -2.81
N GLY A 155 -16.00 -2.61 -3.12
CA GLY A 155 -15.27 -3.59 -2.33
C GLY A 155 -14.95 -4.82 -3.14
N GLY A 156 -13.83 -5.47 -2.80
CA GLY A 156 -13.35 -6.62 -3.55
C GLY A 156 -12.02 -7.14 -3.06
N TRP A 157 -11.24 -7.64 -4.00
CA TRP A 157 -9.94 -8.24 -3.75
C TRP A 157 -8.85 -7.61 -4.60
N ALA A 158 -7.65 -7.48 -4.03
CA ALA A 158 -6.50 -6.92 -4.71
C ALA A 158 -5.27 -7.82 -4.59
N TRP A 159 -4.42 -7.79 -5.59
CA TRP A 159 -3.13 -8.48 -5.65
C TRP A 159 -2.05 -7.44 -5.93
N THR A 160 -1.14 -7.28 -4.96
CA THR A 160 -0.08 -6.27 -5.05
C THR A 160 1.29 -6.92 -5.10
N LYS A 161 2.07 -6.63 -6.13
CA LYS A 161 3.48 -7.03 -6.15
C LYS A 161 4.30 -6.08 -5.33
N ALA A 162 4.92 -6.60 -4.27
CA ALA A 162 5.79 -5.86 -3.37
C ALA A 162 7.17 -6.53 -3.25
N GLU A 163 8.18 -5.71 -3.00
CA GLU A 163 9.54 -6.11 -2.71
C GLU A 163 9.89 -5.62 -1.31
N PHE A 164 10.42 -6.52 -0.48
CA PHE A 164 10.85 -6.24 0.87
C PHE A 164 12.34 -6.51 1.00
N ALA A 165 13.03 -5.70 1.78
CA ALA A 165 14.45 -5.84 2.04
C ALA A 165 14.77 -5.55 3.50
N ALA A 166 15.75 -6.27 4.04
CA ALA A 166 16.28 -6.00 5.37
C ALA A 166 17.78 -6.22 5.40
N THR A 167 18.49 -5.44 6.18
CA THR A 167 19.93 -5.54 6.41
C THR A 167 20.24 -5.45 7.88
N MET A 168 21.28 -6.18 8.31
CA MET A 168 21.81 -6.11 9.66
C MET A 168 23.32 -6.18 9.61
N SER A 169 23.98 -5.21 10.20
CA SER A 169 25.44 -5.23 10.33
C SER A 169 25.89 -4.77 11.72
N SER A 170 27.10 -5.16 12.14
CA SER A 170 27.67 -4.72 13.41
C SER A 170 29.12 -4.24 13.24
N ASN A 171 29.60 -3.46 14.22
CA ASN A 171 30.99 -3.07 14.30
C ASN A 171 31.95 -4.25 14.57
N GLY A 172 31.41 -5.44 14.94
CA GLY A 172 32.16 -6.70 15.08
C GLY A 172 32.29 -7.49 13.78
N GLY A 173 31.82 -6.95 12.63
CA GLY A 173 31.91 -7.60 11.34
C GLY A 173 30.75 -8.55 11.02
N TYR A 174 29.73 -8.64 11.85
CA TYR A 174 28.47 -9.33 11.51
C TYR A 174 27.78 -8.58 10.38
N ASN A 175 27.46 -9.27 9.30
CA ASN A 175 26.89 -8.62 8.13
C ASN A 175 25.92 -9.56 7.39
N LYS A 176 24.64 -9.19 7.34
CA LYS A 176 23.58 -9.99 6.73
C LYS A 176 22.62 -9.11 5.94
N ALA A 177 22.01 -9.71 4.92
CA ALA A 177 20.93 -9.12 4.18
C ALA A 177 19.89 -10.19 3.84
N GLY A 178 18.64 -9.76 3.69
CA GLY A 178 17.53 -10.60 3.27
C GLY A 178 16.51 -9.78 2.54
N GLY A 179 15.58 -10.46 1.89
CA GLY A 179 14.49 -9.81 1.20
C GLY A 179 13.65 -10.81 0.43
N THR A 180 12.51 -10.37 -0.03
CA THR A 180 11.61 -11.18 -0.83
C THR A 180 10.85 -10.31 -1.83
N LYS A 181 10.55 -10.90 -2.98
CA LYS A 181 9.65 -10.30 -3.99
C LYS A 181 8.42 -11.20 -4.06
N LYS A 182 7.29 -10.68 -3.66
CA LYS A 182 6.07 -11.48 -3.59
C LYS A 182 4.86 -10.69 -4.07
N THR A 183 3.90 -11.39 -4.65
CA THR A 183 2.55 -10.89 -4.84
C THR A 183 1.79 -11.19 -3.54
N LEU A 184 1.46 -10.15 -2.82
CA LEU A 184 0.55 -10.20 -1.68
C LEU A 184 -0.88 -10.11 -2.20
N ASP A 185 -1.81 -10.64 -1.43
CA ASP A 185 -3.23 -10.56 -1.76
C ASP A 185 -4.05 -10.20 -0.52
N GLY A 186 -5.14 -9.46 -0.75
CA GLY A 186 -5.99 -9.01 0.34
C GLY A 186 -7.22 -8.26 -0.13
N PHE A 187 -7.99 -7.75 0.80
CA PHE A 187 -9.20 -7.02 0.48
C PHE A 187 -8.89 -5.57 0.06
N ILE A 188 -9.81 -5.01 -0.72
CA ILE A 188 -9.86 -3.60 -1.08
C ILE A 188 -11.27 -3.07 -0.87
N ILE A 189 -11.40 -1.94 -0.18
CA ILE A 189 -12.65 -1.22 0.01
C ILE A 189 -12.46 0.25 -0.35
N GLY A 190 -13.51 0.89 -0.81
CA GLY A 190 -13.40 2.29 -1.19
C GLY A 190 -14.73 2.88 -1.61
N GLY A 191 -14.64 4.02 -2.22
CA GLY A 191 -15.78 4.73 -2.77
C GLY A 191 -15.37 6.00 -3.47
N GLY A 192 -16.33 6.60 -4.15
CA GLY A 192 -16.04 7.80 -4.92
C GLY A 192 -17.27 8.50 -5.44
N VAL A 193 -16.96 9.55 -6.18
CA VAL A 193 -17.95 10.34 -6.92
C VAL A 193 -17.52 10.36 -8.37
N GLU A 194 -18.45 10.08 -9.28
CA GLU A 194 -18.24 10.11 -10.72
C GLU A 194 -19.28 11.05 -11.35
N HIS A 195 -18.84 11.94 -12.23
CA HIS A 195 -19.71 12.94 -12.89
C HIS A 195 -19.59 12.83 -14.41
N LYS A 196 -20.71 12.63 -15.09
CA LYS A 196 -20.79 12.63 -16.55
C LYS A 196 -20.83 14.05 -17.11
N PHE A 197 -19.87 14.37 -17.95
CA PHE A 197 -19.87 15.62 -18.74
C PHE A 197 -20.69 15.46 -20.03
N SER A 198 -20.68 14.24 -20.58
CA SER A 198 -21.51 13.82 -21.70
C SER A 198 -21.98 12.38 -21.47
N ASP A 199 -22.81 11.85 -22.35
CA ASP A 199 -23.26 10.45 -22.27
C ASP A 199 -22.08 9.46 -22.33
N THR A 200 -20.99 9.85 -22.98
CA THR A 200 -19.82 9.00 -23.22
C THR A 200 -18.61 9.29 -22.32
N VAL A 201 -18.55 10.42 -21.61
CA VAL A 201 -17.38 10.83 -20.84
C VAL A 201 -17.75 11.23 -19.43
N SER A 202 -17.08 10.64 -18.45
CA SER A 202 -17.16 11.06 -17.05
C SER A 202 -15.78 11.28 -16.44
N ALA A 203 -15.73 12.07 -15.36
CA ALA A 203 -14.59 12.13 -14.45
C ALA A 203 -14.97 11.58 -13.08
N ARG A 204 -14.01 10.96 -12.42
CA ARG A 204 -14.20 10.40 -11.08
C ARG A 204 -13.13 10.85 -10.10
N LEU A 205 -13.52 10.93 -8.84
CA LEU A 205 -12.64 10.98 -7.68
C LEU A 205 -12.90 9.72 -6.86
N ASP A 206 -11.87 8.93 -6.62
CA ASP A 206 -11.95 7.61 -5.96
C ASP A 206 -10.96 7.56 -4.79
N TYR A 207 -11.42 7.02 -3.68
CA TYR A 207 -10.59 6.63 -2.56
C TYR A 207 -10.69 5.12 -2.39
N ALA A 208 -9.55 4.47 -2.13
CA ALA A 208 -9.50 3.06 -1.80
C ALA A 208 -8.50 2.81 -0.66
N TYR A 209 -8.88 1.91 0.23
CA TYR A 209 -8.03 1.30 1.24
C TYR A 209 -7.85 -0.18 0.91
N THR A 210 -6.63 -0.68 1.05
CA THR A 210 -6.32 -2.10 0.86
C THR A 210 -5.40 -2.60 1.95
N ASP A 211 -5.71 -3.79 2.48
CA ASP A 211 -4.86 -4.56 3.38
C ASP A 211 -4.46 -5.85 2.68
N GLN A 212 -3.16 -6.00 2.43
CA GLN A 212 -2.58 -7.07 1.62
C GLN A 212 -2.01 -8.21 2.46
N GLY A 213 -2.20 -8.16 3.80
CA GLY A 213 -1.55 -9.11 4.69
C GLY A 213 -0.03 -9.02 4.64
N GLY A 214 0.67 -10.12 4.92
CA GLY A 214 2.12 -10.09 5.08
C GLY A 214 2.84 -11.29 4.49
N THR A 215 4.18 -11.19 4.48
CA THR A 215 5.09 -12.26 4.07
C THR A 215 6.26 -12.37 5.03
N SER A 216 6.90 -13.53 5.05
CA SER A 216 8.09 -13.76 5.87
C SER A 216 9.29 -14.15 5.01
N TYR A 217 10.47 -13.71 5.44
CA TYR A 217 11.75 -14.07 4.82
C TYR A 217 12.87 -14.08 5.86
N VAL A 218 14.00 -14.66 5.53
CA VAL A 218 15.17 -14.76 6.41
C VAL A 218 16.33 -13.97 5.86
N THR A 219 17.22 -13.49 6.76
CA THR A 219 18.49 -12.89 6.36
C THR A 219 19.55 -13.95 6.12
N GLY A 220 20.40 -13.73 5.12
CA GLY A 220 21.57 -14.55 4.81
C GLY A 220 22.88 -13.80 5.07
N TYR A 221 23.94 -14.52 5.38
CA TYR A 221 25.27 -13.92 5.55
C TYR A 221 25.80 -13.36 4.24
N LEU A 222 26.36 -12.17 4.31
CA LEU A 222 27.10 -11.56 3.21
C LEU A 222 28.58 -12.01 3.25
N PRO A 223 29.31 -11.97 2.11
CA PRO A 223 30.73 -12.28 2.07
C PRO A 223 31.53 -11.45 3.07
N GLY A 224 32.43 -12.11 3.79
CA GLY A 224 33.25 -11.48 4.82
C GLY A 224 32.55 -11.27 6.18
N SER A 225 31.33 -11.76 6.33
CA SER A 225 30.64 -11.72 7.62
C SER A 225 31.36 -12.58 8.66
N THR A 226 31.41 -12.10 9.90
CA THR A 226 31.86 -12.85 11.09
C THR A 226 30.70 -13.62 11.72
N PHE A 227 31.01 -14.52 12.67
CA PHE A 227 30.02 -15.28 13.47
C PHE A 227 29.06 -16.14 12.61
N VAL A 228 29.59 -16.76 11.56
CA VAL A 228 28.82 -17.63 10.66
C VAL A 228 28.54 -19.00 11.23
N THR A 229 29.35 -19.46 12.23
CA THR A 229 29.21 -20.75 12.89
C THR A 229 29.37 -20.59 14.41
N PRO A 230 28.39 -21.01 15.23
CA PRO A 230 27.06 -21.48 14.83
C PRO A 230 26.21 -20.37 14.16
N ALA A 231 25.27 -20.75 13.30
CA ALA A 231 24.52 -19.80 12.53
C ALA A 231 23.45 -19.06 13.34
N TYR A 232 23.41 -17.76 13.18
CA TYR A 232 22.34 -16.88 13.67
C TYR A 232 21.27 -16.73 12.59
N THR A 233 20.00 -16.73 12.96
CA THR A 233 18.89 -16.63 12.01
C THR A 233 17.89 -15.57 12.47
N GLU A 234 17.67 -14.57 11.64
CA GLU A 234 16.63 -13.55 11.77
C GLU A 234 15.56 -13.83 10.72
N THR A 235 14.35 -14.07 11.19
CA THR A 235 13.15 -14.18 10.35
C THR A 235 12.36 -12.89 10.50
N LEU A 236 12.20 -12.16 9.41
CA LEU A 236 11.37 -10.98 9.35
C LEU A 236 10.01 -11.34 8.78
N ARG A 237 8.96 -10.75 9.36
CA ARG A 237 7.62 -10.73 8.79
C ARG A 237 7.29 -9.27 8.50
N GLN A 238 6.86 -8.96 7.29
CA GLN A 238 6.41 -7.64 6.88
C GLN A 238 5.04 -7.73 6.24
N ASP A 239 4.19 -6.79 6.54
CA ASP A 239 2.87 -6.59 5.94
C ASP A 239 2.85 -5.33 5.05
N LEU A 240 1.70 -5.08 4.42
CA LEU A 240 1.49 -3.89 3.60
C LEU A 240 0.02 -3.53 3.58
N ASP A 241 -0.29 -2.33 4.02
CA ASP A 241 -1.56 -1.68 3.75
C ASP A 241 -1.36 -0.38 2.95
N MET A 242 -2.39 0.07 2.23
CA MET A 242 -2.29 1.28 1.43
C MET A 242 -3.61 2.05 1.38
N HIS A 243 -3.48 3.37 1.34
CA HIS A 243 -4.54 4.33 1.05
C HIS A 243 -4.26 4.97 -0.30
N LEU A 244 -5.21 4.94 -1.22
CA LEU A 244 -5.08 5.48 -2.56
C LEU A 244 -6.15 6.56 -2.78
N ILE A 245 -5.74 7.76 -3.22
CA ILE A 245 -6.63 8.81 -3.69
C ILE A 245 -6.35 9.00 -5.17
N ARG A 246 -7.37 8.85 -6.03
CA ARG A 246 -7.22 8.82 -7.48
C ARG A 246 -8.25 9.70 -8.15
N VAL A 247 -7.84 10.35 -9.22
CA VAL A 247 -8.72 10.98 -10.19
C VAL A 247 -8.66 10.19 -11.49
N GLY A 248 -9.78 10.08 -12.18
CA GLY A 248 -9.84 9.31 -13.42
C GLY A 248 -10.84 9.87 -14.42
N LEU A 249 -10.69 9.43 -15.66
CA LEU A 249 -11.62 9.67 -16.74
C LEU A 249 -12.12 8.32 -17.26
N ASN A 250 -13.42 8.19 -17.46
CA ASN A 250 -14.07 7.02 -18.05
C ASN A 250 -14.74 7.36 -19.36
N PHE A 251 -14.69 6.41 -20.28
CA PHE A 251 -15.44 6.39 -21.54
C PHE A 251 -16.50 5.31 -21.44
N HIS A 252 -17.76 5.70 -21.59
CA HIS A 252 -18.95 4.85 -21.53
C HIS A 252 -19.42 4.50 -22.95
N PHE A 253 -19.94 3.27 -23.12
CA PHE A 253 -20.43 2.75 -24.39
C PHE A 253 -21.89 2.35 -24.32
#